data_62fc7c96c9035600dd0f0a2dca017253
#
_entry.id   62fc7c96c9035600dd0f0a2dca017253
#
_cell.length_a   1.000
_cell.length_b   1.000
_cell.length_c   1.000
_cell.angle_alpha   90.00
_cell.angle_beta   90.00
_cell.angle_gamma   90.00
#
_symmetry.space_group_name_H-M   'P 1'
#
loop_
_entity.id
_entity.type
_entity.pdbx_description
1 polymer ?
#
loop_
_entity_poly.entity_id
_entity_poly.type
_entity_poly.pdbx_seq_one_letter_code
_entity_poly.pdbx_strand_id
1 'polypeptide(L)' 'ANQYATRDRHNRKRNFRALWIQRINAGVRSVDETLNYSKFINGLALAGIEVDRKVLADLAVNEPEAFATIVGQAKAAMA' A
#
# COMPACT_ATOMS: atom_id res chain seq x y z
N ALA A 1 16.62 -5.57 -29.85
CA ALA A 1 15.17 -5.63 -29.69
C ALA A 1 14.79 -6.28 -28.37
N ASN A 2 15.42 -7.40 -28.02
CA ASN A 2 15.09 -8.12 -26.77
C ASN A 2 15.45 -7.32 -25.52
N GLN A 3 16.54 -6.56 -25.56
CA GLN A 3 16.95 -5.72 -24.44
C GLN A 3 15.92 -4.63 -24.12
N TYR A 4 15.36 -4.02 -25.16
CA TYR A 4 14.36 -2.97 -24.98
C TYR A 4 13.05 -3.53 -24.40
N ALA A 5 12.61 -4.70 -24.85
CA ALA A 5 11.41 -5.33 -24.32
C ALA A 5 11.57 -5.69 -22.86
N THR A 6 12.75 -6.20 -22.46
CA THR A 6 13.04 -6.53 -21.07
C THR A 6 13.07 -5.27 -20.19
N ARG A 7 13.70 -4.19 -20.70
CA ARG A 7 13.76 -2.92 -19.98
C ARG A 7 12.37 -2.36 -19.74
N ASP A 8 11.50 -2.38 -20.76
CA ASP A 8 10.13 -1.86 -20.64
C ASP A 8 9.32 -2.65 -19.62
N ARG A 9 9.48 -3.98 -19.56
CA ARG A 9 8.80 -4.80 -18.58
C ARG A 9 9.21 -4.43 -17.15
N HIS A 10 10.51 -4.22 -16.92
CA HIS A 10 11.01 -3.81 -15.61
C HIS A 10 10.50 -2.42 -15.23
N ASN A 11 10.47 -1.50 -16.17
CA ASN A 11 9.96 -0.14 -15.94
C ASN A 11 8.47 -0.16 -15.59
N ARG A 12 7.67 -1.01 -16.26
CA ARG A 12 6.25 -1.16 -15.95
C ARG A 12 6.04 -1.67 -14.53
N LYS A 13 6.81 -2.68 -14.11
CA LYS A 13 6.75 -3.19 -12.74
C LYS A 13 7.02 -2.10 -11.73
N ARG A 14 8.06 -1.31 -11.94
CA ARG A 14 8.42 -0.20 -11.06
C ARG A 14 7.33 0.86 -11.02
N ASN A 15 6.74 1.19 -12.16
CA ASN A 15 5.70 2.18 -12.26
C ASN A 15 4.42 1.75 -11.52
N PHE A 16 4.02 0.50 -11.69
CA PHE A 16 2.86 -0.03 -10.97
C PHE A 16 3.10 -0.07 -9.46
N ARG A 17 4.28 -0.50 -9.05
CA ARG A 17 4.61 -0.56 -7.63
C ARG A 17 4.62 0.83 -7.00
N ALA A 18 5.20 1.81 -7.68
CA ALA A 18 5.19 3.20 -7.23
C ALA A 18 3.77 3.75 -7.13
N LEU A 19 2.92 3.43 -8.10
CA LEU A 19 1.51 3.84 -8.09
C LEU A 19 0.75 3.24 -6.91
N TRP A 20 0.96 1.95 -6.64
CA TRP A 20 0.33 1.29 -5.50
C TRP A 20 0.75 1.93 -4.18
N ILE A 21 2.04 2.21 -4.03
CA ILE A 21 2.59 2.86 -2.83
C ILE A 21 1.97 4.25 -2.65
N GLN A 22 1.87 5.03 -3.71
CA GLN A 22 1.24 6.35 -3.67
C GLN A 22 -0.22 6.26 -3.22
N ARG A 23 -0.97 5.33 -3.79
CA ARG A 23 -2.39 5.14 -3.45
C ARG A 23 -2.57 4.72 -2.00
N ILE A 24 -1.76 3.77 -1.54
CA ILE A 24 -1.79 3.32 -0.15
C ILE A 24 -1.44 4.46 0.79
N ASN A 25 -0.38 5.21 0.49
CA ASN A 25 0.05 6.33 1.32
C ASN A 25 -1.03 7.42 1.41
N ALA A 26 -1.65 7.76 0.30
CA ALA A 26 -2.74 8.73 0.27
C ALA A 26 -3.92 8.25 1.09
N GLY A 27 -4.29 6.97 0.96
CA GLY A 27 -5.38 6.38 1.73
C GLY A 27 -5.11 6.36 3.23
N VAL A 28 -3.88 5.99 3.62
CA VAL A 28 -3.47 5.98 5.03
C VAL A 28 -3.56 7.39 5.63
N ARG A 29 -3.04 8.38 4.93
CA ARG A 29 -3.09 9.77 5.39
C ARG A 29 -4.50 10.33 5.47
N SER A 30 -5.38 9.86 4.59
CA SER A 30 -6.80 10.23 4.63
C SER A 30 -7.49 9.71 5.89
N VAL A 31 -7.10 8.54 6.37
CA VAL A 31 -7.65 7.95 7.60
C VAL A 31 -6.98 8.55 8.83
N ASP A 32 -5.66 8.72 8.81
CA ASP A 32 -4.88 9.25 9.94
C ASP A 32 -3.67 10.00 9.41
N GLU A 33 -3.65 11.32 9.61
CA GLU A 33 -2.58 12.19 9.14
C GLU A 33 -1.22 11.90 9.80
N THR A 34 -1.23 11.27 10.96
CA THR A 34 0.02 10.94 11.68
C THR A 34 0.72 9.70 11.14
N LEU A 35 0.04 8.92 10.30
CA LEU A 35 0.58 7.73 9.67
C LEU A 35 1.09 8.03 8.26
N ASN A 36 2.04 7.22 7.82
CA ASN A 36 2.50 7.20 6.44
C ASN A 36 2.63 5.75 5.97
N TYR A 37 3.02 5.56 4.71
CA TYR A 37 3.15 4.23 4.12
C TYR A 37 4.07 3.32 4.95
N SER A 38 5.26 3.82 5.32
CA SER A 38 6.25 3.02 6.06
C SER A 38 5.73 2.57 7.41
N LYS A 39 5.10 3.47 8.15
CA LYS A 39 4.50 3.14 9.45
C LYS A 39 3.35 2.16 9.32
N PHE A 40 2.53 2.35 8.30
CA PHE A 40 1.39 1.46 8.04
C PHE A 40 1.86 0.04 7.74
N ILE A 41 2.85 -0.12 6.87
CA ILE A 41 3.41 -1.43 6.54
C ILE A 41 4.02 -2.09 7.77
N ASN A 42 4.74 -1.33 8.59
CA ASN A 42 5.27 -1.84 9.85
C ASN A 42 4.15 -2.32 10.79
N GLY A 43 3.08 -1.54 10.89
CA GLY A 43 1.92 -1.90 11.69
C GLY A 43 1.24 -3.19 11.21
N LEU A 44 1.13 -3.37 9.89
CA LEU A 44 0.59 -4.60 9.33
C LEU A 44 1.45 -5.81 9.69
N ALA A 45 2.77 -5.67 9.62
CA ALA A 45 3.68 -6.73 10.02
C ALA A 45 3.53 -7.08 11.49
N LEU A 46 3.41 -6.08 12.35
CA LEU A 46 3.22 -6.28 13.79
C LEU A 46 1.86 -6.96 14.10
N ALA A 47 0.84 -6.63 13.33
CA ALA A 47 -0.48 -7.21 13.49
C ALA A 47 -0.59 -8.63 12.91
N GLY A 48 0.42 -9.06 12.17
CA GLY A 48 0.40 -10.36 11.49
C GLY A 48 -0.50 -10.39 10.27
N ILE A 49 -0.80 -9.24 9.68
CA ILE A 49 -1.66 -9.12 8.50
C ILE A 49 -0.79 -9.18 7.25
N GLU A 50 -1.01 -10.20 6.43
CA GLU A 50 -0.33 -10.35 5.16
C GLU A 50 -1.28 -9.99 4.02
N VAL A 51 -1.10 -8.81 3.44
CA VAL A 51 -1.91 -8.34 2.31
C VAL A 51 -0.99 -7.79 1.23
N ASP A 52 -1.28 -8.17 -0.02
CA ASP A 52 -0.54 -7.71 -1.18
C ASP A 52 -0.76 -6.20 -1.39
N ARG A 53 0.29 -5.50 -1.82
CA ARG A 53 0.24 -4.05 -2.11
C ARG A 53 -0.83 -3.72 -3.14
N LYS A 54 -1.00 -4.56 -4.15
CA LYS A 54 -2.02 -4.38 -5.18
C LYS A 54 -3.43 -4.39 -4.56
N VAL A 55 -3.68 -5.34 -3.68
CA VAL A 55 -4.97 -5.47 -2.98
C VAL A 55 -5.21 -4.26 -2.08
N LEU A 56 -4.18 -3.83 -1.33
CA LEU A 56 -4.29 -2.65 -0.46
C LEU A 56 -4.60 -1.38 -1.26
N ALA A 57 -3.93 -1.19 -2.39
CA ALA A 57 -4.18 -0.03 -3.25
C ALA A 57 -5.59 -0.04 -3.81
N ASP A 58 -6.09 -1.22 -4.19
CA ASP A 58 -7.44 -1.39 -4.69
C ASP A 58 -8.47 -1.07 -3.61
N LEU A 59 -8.27 -1.57 -2.41
CA LEU A 59 -9.16 -1.28 -1.27
C LEU A 59 -9.17 0.22 -0.94
N ALA A 60 -8.02 0.87 -0.99
CA ALA A 60 -7.92 2.30 -0.69
C ALA A 60 -8.75 3.15 -1.64
N VAL A 61 -8.88 2.73 -2.89
CA VAL A 61 -9.62 3.46 -3.93
C VAL A 61 -11.09 3.03 -3.96
N ASN A 62 -11.35 1.73 -3.95
CA ASN A 62 -12.68 1.18 -4.21
C ASN A 62 -13.47 0.87 -2.94
N GLU A 63 -12.81 0.56 -1.84
CA GLU A 63 -13.45 0.21 -0.57
C GLU A 63 -12.78 0.93 0.59
N PRO A 64 -12.95 2.25 0.70
CA PRO A 64 -12.26 3.04 1.73
C PRO A 64 -12.62 2.63 3.16
N GLU A 65 -13.83 2.14 3.40
CA GLU A 65 -14.23 1.71 4.74
C GLU A 65 -13.47 0.45 5.17
N ALA A 66 -13.32 -0.52 4.27
CA ALA A 66 -12.54 -1.72 4.53
C ALA A 66 -11.07 -1.36 4.75
N PHE A 67 -10.55 -0.43 3.94
CA PHE A 67 -9.18 0.05 4.08
C PHE A 67 -8.98 0.74 5.43
N ALA A 68 -9.93 1.57 5.86
CA ALA A 68 -9.86 2.25 7.15
C ALA A 68 -9.83 1.26 8.32
N THR A 69 -10.57 0.16 8.22
CA THR A 69 -10.55 -0.90 9.23
C THR A 69 -9.14 -1.53 9.33
N ILE A 70 -8.51 -1.80 8.19
CA ILE A 70 -7.15 -2.34 8.15
C ILE A 70 -6.15 -1.34 8.75
N VAL A 71 -6.28 -0.06 8.43
CA VAL A 71 -5.43 1.00 9.00
C VAL A 71 -5.59 1.04 10.52
N GLY A 72 -6.81 0.93 11.02
CA GLY A 72 -7.07 0.89 12.46
C GLY A 72 -6.42 -0.29 13.14
N GLN A 73 -6.45 -1.47 12.53
CA GLN A 73 -5.80 -2.67 13.05
C GLN A 73 -4.29 -2.51 13.10
N ALA A 74 -3.69 -1.93 12.04
CA ALA A 74 -2.26 -1.68 11.99
C ALA A 74 -1.84 -0.67 13.07
N LYS A 75 -2.62 0.39 13.25
CA LYS A 75 -2.37 1.40 14.27
C LYS A 75 -2.45 0.81 15.68
N ALA A 76 -3.45 -0.02 15.93
CA ALA A 76 -3.60 -0.70 17.23
C ALA A 76 -2.40 -1.59 17.55
N ALA A 77 -1.83 -2.26 16.55
CA ALA A 77 -0.67 -3.11 16.73
C ALA A 77 0.61 -2.31 17.05
N MET A 78 0.67 -1.05 16.63
CA MET A 78 1.81 -0.17 16.91
C MET A 78 1.71 0.53 18.27
N ALA A 79 0.53 0.56 18.84
CA ALA A 79 0.29 1.18 20.15
C ALA A 79 0.82 0.29 21.35
#